data_24f633097bf5ee2c46ea83e76128e7ed
#
_entry.id   24f633097bf5ee2c46ea83e76128e7ed
#
_cell.length_a   1.000
_cell.length_b   1.000
_cell.length_c   1.000
_cell.angle_alpha   90.00
_cell.angle_beta   90.00
_cell.angle_gamma   90.00
#
_symmetry.space_group_name_H-M   'P 1'
#
loop_
_entity.id
_entity.type
_entity.pdbx_description
1 polymer ?
#
loop_
_entity_poly.entity_id
_entity_poly.type
_entity_poly.pdbx_seq_one_letter_code
_entity_poly.pdbx_strand_id
1 'polypeptide(L)'
;MSDIQYDHLARERISTQYDAFRKTFLLKENLRAAGDFMVKASEGGSPTELSLVQVGGFNAGLKMGFKNSVPLLIRFPRPGISKFLEEKIRREVAIMQYLTDLTTIPVPFVLRFGMSNKEPGFGPFILMEFIPHTRDMSDVLNTPGFEKADRPILDPRISETTLKCAYSDMAHVLLQLSRASFSKIGSIEKLRDGSWSVTHRPLTMNMNLLVAYGNLPPSALPSYTFKSASEYFETLANLNITHLSIQRNGTIEDAEDCRWKYVGRYAFRNLISEQRFPTSPFSGPTPFKLFCDDFRPSKVLVDEYDKLVGVIDWEWTYAAPAEFAYSPPWWLLLEPPEEWPHGILDWAKEYEPRLRTFLEVLREAEDSMIKDGQLTERLSVRMQESWDTGDFWIAYAARKSWAFDQVFWQIINRNPRFFLKPGYEEALKLLSREERDDMEDFVKRKLKEKEECILVDWEETVDF
;
A
#
# COMPACT_ATOMS: atom_id res chain seq x y z
N MET A 1 9.89 -12.21 -14.09
CA MET A 1 10.15 -11.54 -12.80
C MET A 1 10.72 -10.20 -13.13
N SER A 2 10.02 -9.11 -12.83
CA SER A 2 10.64 -7.79 -12.91
C SER A 2 11.78 -7.80 -11.90
N ASP A 3 12.96 -7.34 -12.30
CA ASP A 3 14.10 -7.16 -11.40
C ASP A 3 13.78 -5.98 -10.46
N ILE A 4 12.93 -6.25 -9.45
CA ILE A 4 12.74 -5.31 -8.37
C ILE A 4 14.10 -5.19 -7.69
N GLN A 5 14.75 -4.03 -7.86
CA GLN A 5 16.11 -3.78 -7.41
C GLN A 5 16.16 -3.52 -5.89
N TYR A 6 15.77 -4.52 -5.10
CA TYR A 6 15.94 -4.50 -3.65
C TYR A 6 17.43 -4.64 -3.28
N ASP A 7 17.81 -4.07 -2.13
CA ASP A 7 19.11 -4.38 -1.54
C ASP A 7 19.15 -5.85 -1.13
N HIS A 8 19.97 -6.66 -1.84
CA HIS A 8 20.01 -8.10 -1.64
C HIS A 8 20.51 -8.48 -0.23
N LEU A 9 21.43 -7.70 0.37
CA LEU A 9 21.92 -7.96 1.73
C LEU A 9 20.83 -7.63 2.77
N ALA A 10 20.04 -6.57 2.56
CA ALA A 10 18.88 -6.30 3.40
C ALA A 10 17.84 -7.43 3.29
N ARG A 11 17.61 -7.95 2.09
CA ARG A 11 16.71 -9.08 1.86
C ARG A 11 17.17 -10.36 2.55
N GLU A 12 18.45 -10.67 2.51
CA GLU A 12 19.04 -11.80 3.24
C GLU A 12 18.89 -11.64 4.76
N ARG A 13 19.14 -10.44 5.29
CA ARG A 13 18.92 -10.13 6.70
C ARG A 13 17.47 -10.35 7.11
N ILE A 14 16.50 -9.87 6.30
CA ILE A 14 15.07 -10.08 6.55
C ILE A 14 14.73 -11.58 6.56
N SER A 15 15.24 -12.35 5.60
CA SER A 15 15.02 -13.80 5.54
C SER A 15 15.54 -14.50 6.80
N THR A 16 16.75 -14.16 7.24
CA THR A 16 17.37 -14.72 8.45
C THR A 16 16.55 -14.39 9.69
N GLN A 17 16.08 -13.14 9.84
CA GLN A 17 15.24 -12.73 10.96
C GLN A 17 13.89 -13.45 10.96
N TYR A 18 13.30 -13.63 9.78
CA TYR A 18 12.04 -14.35 9.65
C TYR A 18 12.20 -15.84 9.96
N ASP A 19 13.27 -16.48 9.51
CA ASP A 19 13.53 -17.90 9.82
C ASP A 19 13.76 -18.14 11.31
N ALA A 20 14.45 -17.22 11.99
CA ALA A 20 14.61 -17.27 13.45
C ALA A 20 13.26 -17.12 14.17
N PHE A 21 12.44 -16.15 13.74
CA PHE A 21 11.08 -15.96 14.26
C PHE A 21 10.22 -17.21 14.03
N ARG A 22 10.21 -17.75 12.82
CA ARG A 22 9.42 -18.92 12.46
C ARG A 22 9.78 -20.14 13.30
N LYS A 23 11.07 -20.39 13.55
CA LYS A 23 11.53 -21.47 14.41
C LYS A 23 10.97 -21.35 15.82
N THR A 24 11.03 -20.15 16.40
CA THR A 24 10.48 -19.87 17.75
C THR A 24 8.94 -19.92 17.75
N PHE A 25 8.29 -19.32 16.75
CA PHE A 25 6.84 -19.27 16.63
C PHE A 25 6.20 -20.65 16.54
N LEU A 26 6.85 -21.60 15.85
CA LEU A 26 6.35 -22.96 15.66
C LEU A 26 6.67 -23.92 16.83
N LEU A 27 7.33 -23.47 17.90
CA LEU A 27 7.52 -24.29 19.09
C LEU A 27 6.16 -24.66 19.70
N LYS A 28 6.02 -25.93 20.08
CA LYS A 28 4.74 -26.47 20.61
C LYS A 28 4.25 -25.69 21.83
N GLU A 29 5.16 -25.27 22.70
CA GLU A 29 4.86 -24.44 23.88
C GLU A 29 4.27 -23.10 23.52
N ASN A 30 4.81 -22.45 22.47
CA ASN A 30 4.37 -21.16 21.99
C ASN A 30 2.99 -21.25 21.30
N LEU A 31 2.81 -22.26 20.46
CA LEU A 31 1.50 -22.53 19.83
C LEU A 31 0.42 -22.81 20.89
N ARG A 32 0.79 -23.56 21.97
CA ARG A 32 -0.12 -23.79 23.08
C ARG A 32 -0.45 -22.52 23.83
N ALA A 33 0.55 -21.68 24.16
CA ALA A 33 0.33 -20.41 24.86
C ALA A 33 -0.57 -19.46 24.06
N ALA A 34 -0.39 -19.38 22.73
CA ALA A 34 -1.27 -18.60 21.87
C ALA A 34 -2.70 -19.19 21.83
N GLY A 35 -2.84 -20.51 21.75
CA GLY A 35 -4.13 -21.19 21.82
C GLY A 35 -4.87 -20.95 23.13
N ASP A 36 -4.18 -21.09 24.27
CA ASP A 36 -4.74 -20.84 25.60
C ASP A 36 -5.17 -19.36 25.76
N PHE A 37 -4.40 -18.42 25.20
CA PHE A 37 -4.75 -17.00 25.15
C PHE A 37 -6.06 -16.76 24.36
N MET A 38 -6.19 -17.40 23.18
CA MET A 38 -7.39 -17.28 22.35
C MET A 38 -8.63 -17.90 23.03
N VAL A 39 -8.47 -19.05 23.71
CA VAL A 39 -9.55 -19.69 24.47
C VAL A 39 -10.01 -18.79 25.62
N LYS A 40 -9.10 -18.17 26.35
CA LYS A 40 -9.47 -17.21 27.41
C LYS A 40 -10.23 -15.99 26.86
N ALA A 41 -9.91 -15.57 25.65
CA ALA A 41 -10.55 -14.43 25.02
C ALA A 41 -11.93 -14.75 24.42
N SER A 42 -12.24 -16.04 24.16
CA SER A 42 -13.50 -16.48 23.54
C SER A 42 -14.70 -16.52 24.48
N GLU A 43 -14.55 -16.13 25.76
CA GLU A 43 -15.63 -16.06 26.75
C GLU A 43 -16.48 -17.32 26.88
N GLY A 44 -15.84 -18.51 26.83
CA GLY A 44 -16.50 -19.79 27.06
C GLY A 44 -16.71 -20.66 25.82
N GLY A 45 -16.16 -20.30 24.69
CA GLY A 45 -16.10 -21.14 23.50
C GLY A 45 -15.34 -22.45 23.75
N SER A 46 -15.88 -23.60 23.33
CA SER A 46 -15.16 -24.89 23.40
C SER A 46 -14.24 -25.01 22.19
N PRO A 47 -12.90 -25.03 22.38
CA PRO A 47 -11.95 -25.05 21.27
C PRO A 47 -12.06 -26.40 20.52
N THR A 48 -11.87 -26.33 19.20
CA THR A 48 -11.89 -27.51 18.32
C THR A 48 -10.55 -27.76 17.68
N GLU A 49 -9.98 -26.75 17.01
CA GLU A 49 -8.76 -26.87 16.23
C GLU A 49 -7.98 -25.58 16.26
N LEU A 50 -6.64 -25.69 16.44
CA LEU A 50 -5.69 -24.60 16.23
C LEU A 50 -4.92 -24.87 14.93
N SER A 51 -5.03 -23.97 13.96
CA SER A 51 -4.37 -24.10 12.67
C SER A 51 -3.52 -22.87 12.34
N LEU A 52 -2.44 -23.09 11.60
CA LEU A 52 -1.63 -22.01 11.01
C LEU A 52 -2.42 -21.42 9.84
N VAL A 53 -2.45 -20.09 9.75
CA VAL A 53 -3.06 -19.37 8.64
C VAL A 53 -1.99 -18.53 7.97
N GLN A 54 -1.92 -18.62 6.65
CA GLN A 54 -1.09 -17.73 5.87
C GLN A 54 -1.78 -16.36 5.79
N VAL A 55 -1.22 -15.35 6.47
CA VAL A 55 -1.77 -13.99 6.54
C VAL A 55 -0.84 -13.03 5.80
N GLY A 56 -0.82 -13.11 4.49
CA GLY A 56 -0.05 -12.21 3.63
C GLY A 56 1.46 -12.20 3.88
N GLY A 57 2.16 -11.21 3.31
CA GLY A 57 3.61 -11.07 3.40
C GLY A 57 4.11 -10.49 4.72
N PHE A 58 3.30 -9.69 5.41
CA PHE A 58 3.70 -8.90 6.57
C PHE A 58 3.32 -9.50 7.92
N ASN A 59 2.53 -10.57 7.96
CA ASN A 59 1.99 -11.14 9.20
C ASN A 59 2.11 -12.66 9.25
N ALA A 60 2.14 -13.22 10.45
CA ALA A 60 1.96 -14.64 10.74
C ALA A 60 0.70 -14.81 11.59
N GLY A 61 -0.09 -15.86 11.38
CA GLY A 61 -1.37 -16.01 12.03
C GLY A 61 -1.68 -17.43 12.52
N LEU A 62 -2.49 -17.49 13.58
CA LEU A 62 -3.09 -18.72 14.08
C LEU A 62 -4.61 -18.54 14.16
N LYS A 63 -5.34 -19.54 13.65
CA LYS A 63 -6.79 -19.60 13.72
C LYS A 63 -7.19 -20.65 14.77
N MET A 64 -8.10 -20.26 15.65
CA MET A 64 -8.74 -21.16 16.59
C MET A 64 -10.22 -21.33 16.23
N GLY A 65 -10.63 -22.57 15.98
CA GLY A 65 -12.03 -22.93 15.81
C GLY A 65 -12.71 -23.19 17.16
N PHE A 66 -14.02 -22.93 17.24
CA PHE A 66 -14.85 -23.19 18.40
C PHE A 66 -16.17 -23.89 18.00
N LYS A 67 -16.73 -24.74 18.90
CA LYS A 67 -18.01 -25.43 18.62
C LYS A 67 -19.21 -24.48 18.59
N ASN A 68 -19.26 -23.54 19.53
CA ASN A 68 -20.42 -22.71 19.81
C ASN A 68 -20.11 -21.21 19.77
N SER A 69 -19.05 -20.82 19.08
CA SER A 69 -18.63 -19.41 18.94
C SER A 69 -17.96 -19.21 17.58
N VAL A 70 -17.82 -17.96 17.20
CA VAL A 70 -17.07 -17.58 15.97
C VAL A 70 -15.61 -17.99 16.09
N PRO A 71 -14.98 -18.46 15.01
CA PRO A 71 -13.55 -18.72 15.00
C PRO A 71 -12.77 -17.42 15.26
N LEU A 72 -11.64 -17.50 15.93
CA LEU A 72 -10.74 -16.38 16.19
C LEU A 72 -9.46 -16.50 15.37
N LEU A 73 -8.90 -15.37 15.01
CA LEU A 73 -7.60 -15.22 14.37
C LEU A 73 -6.72 -14.34 15.25
N ILE A 74 -5.55 -14.84 15.65
CA ILE A 74 -4.49 -14.02 16.21
C ILE A 74 -3.41 -13.80 15.15
N ARG A 75 -2.98 -12.55 14.99
CA ARG A 75 -2.03 -12.15 13.95
C ARG A 75 -0.87 -11.38 14.57
N PHE A 76 0.34 -11.73 14.15
CA PHE A 76 1.60 -11.15 14.58
C PHE A 76 2.32 -10.54 13.39
N PRO A 77 2.80 -9.30 13.45
CA PRO A 77 3.67 -8.74 12.41
C PRO A 77 4.95 -9.58 12.28
N ARG A 78 5.35 -9.87 11.04
CA ARG A 78 6.58 -10.62 10.76
C ARG A 78 7.80 -9.72 10.99
N PRO A 79 8.74 -10.10 11.88
CA PRO A 79 9.98 -9.38 12.04
C PRO A 79 10.80 -9.31 10.75
N GLY A 80 11.59 -8.26 10.63
CA GLY A 80 12.43 -8.03 9.47
C GLY A 80 11.73 -7.26 8.35
N ILE A 81 10.56 -7.71 7.88
CA ILE A 81 9.79 -7.03 6.85
C ILE A 81 8.88 -5.92 7.41
N SER A 82 8.27 -6.15 8.58
CA SER A 82 7.55 -5.10 9.32
C SER A 82 8.52 -4.36 10.22
N LYS A 83 8.80 -3.10 9.92
CA LYS A 83 9.80 -2.29 10.65
C LYS A 83 9.22 -1.49 11.80
N PHE A 84 7.95 -1.13 11.73
CA PHE A 84 7.25 -0.28 12.70
C PHE A 84 6.14 -1.08 13.38
N LEU A 85 6.52 -2.10 14.16
CA LEU A 85 5.60 -3.12 14.66
C LEU A 85 4.45 -2.54 15.49
N GLU A 86 4.76 -1.72 16.51
CA GLU A 86 3.74 -1.13 17.38
C GLU A 86 2.89 -0.10 16.63
N GLU A 87 3.54 0.76 15.87
CA GLU A 87 2.88 1.81 15.09
C GLU A 87 1.89 1.18 14.08
N LYS A 88 2.30 0.14 13.39
CA LYS A 88 1.48 -0.63 12.46
C LYS A 88 0.23 -1.19 13.13
N ILE A 89 0.39 -1.89 14.26
CA ILE A 89 -0.73 -2.49 15.02
C ILE A 89 -1.73 -1.42 15.49
N ARG A 90 -1.24 -0.35 16.14
CA ARG A 90 -2.11 0.73 16.64
C ARG A 90 -2.94 1.35 15.52
N ARG A 91 -2.30 1.61 14.38
CA ARG A 91 -2.96 2.25 13.23
C ARG A 91 -3.98 1.36 12.58
N GLU A 92 -3.64 0.09 12.36
CA GLU A 92 -4.56 -0.85 11.78
C GLU A 92 -5.80 -1.05 12.66
N VAL A 93 -5.62 -1.20 13.98
CA VAL A 93 -6.75 -1.30 14.92
C VAL A 93 -7.62 -0.04 14.90
N ALA A 94 -7.01 1.14 14.89
CA ALA A 94 -7.75 2.39 14.80
C ALA A 94 -8.58 2.48 13.50
N ILE A 95 -8.01 2.06 12.37
CA ILE A 95 -8.75 2.02 11.09
C ILE A 95 -9.90 1.02 11.15
N MET A 96 -9.68 -0.20 11.65
CA MET A 96 -10.75 -1.20 11.76
C MET A 96 -11.90 -0.70 12.65
N GLN A 97 -11.59 -0.03 13.76
CA GLN A 97 -12.59 0.61 14.61
C GLN A 97 -13.32 1.75 13.89
N TYR A 98 -12.58 2.60 13.15
CA TYR A 98 -13.18 3.67 12.34
C TYR A 98 -14.19 3.11 11.33
N LEU A 99 -13.81 2.07 10.61
CA LEU A 99 -14.65 1.44 9.60
C LEU A 99 -15.89 0.78 10.23
N THR A 100 -15.74 0.12 11.37
CA THR A 100 -16.85 -0.46 12.13
C THR A 100 -17.83 0.62 12.61
N ASP A 101 -17.31 1.75 13.09
CA ASP A 101 -18.15 2.83 13.66
C ASP A 101 -18.89 3.63 12.57
N LEU A 102 -18.30 3.82 11.38
CA LEU A 102 -18.73 4.85 10.43
C LEU A 102 -19.04 4.33 9.02
N THR A 103 -18.90 3.04 8.78
CA THR A 103 -19.17 2.42 7.47
C THR A 103 -19.97 1.14 7.61
N THR A 104 -20.43 0.60 6.47
CA THR A 104 -21.02 -0.74 6.40
C THR A 104 -20.06 -1.77 5.81
N ILE A 105 -18.78 -1.42 5.64
CA ILE A 105 -17.75 -2.34 5.16
C ILE A 105 -17.59 -3.45 6.21
N PRO A 106 -17.78 -4.73 5.86
CA PRO A 106 -17.60 -5.81 6.81
C PRO A 106 -16.10 -6.00 7.10
N VAL A 107 -15.69 -5.65 8.31
CA VAL A 107 -14.32 -5.80 8.80
C VAL A 107 -14.30 -6.77 9.98
N PRO A 108 -13.20 -7.52 10.22
CA PRO A 108 -13.10 -8.39 11.40
C PRO A 108 -13.25 -7.59 12.69
N PHE A 109 -14.05 -8.07 13.63
CA PHE A 109 -14.15 -7.43 14.94
C PHE A 109 -12.88 -7.67 15.75
N VAL A 110 -12.23 -6.61 16.23
CA VAL A 110 -11.03 -6.69 17.05
C VAL A 110 -11.40 -6.92 18.51
N LEU A 111 -11.04 -8.07 19.04
CA LEU A 111 -11.29 -8.42 20.45
C LEU A 111 -10.23 -7.82 21.37
N ARG A 112 -8.95 -8.00 20.99
CA ARG A 112 -7.80 -7.54 21.76
C ARG A 112 -6.63 -7.23 20.87
N PHE A 113 -5.76 -6.35 21.31
CA PHE A 113 -4.45 -6.13 20.71
C PHE A 113 -3.43 -5.77 21.79
N GLY A 114 -2.16 -6.01 21.54
CA GLY A 114 -1.09 -5.75 22.49
C GLY A 114 0.22 -5.38 21.82
N MET A 115 1.07 -4.67 22.57
CA MET A 115 2.35 -4.15 22.09
C MET A 115 3.54 -4.84 22.72
N SER A 116 3.34 -5.69 23.74
CA SER A 116 4.42 -6.27 24.52
C SER A 116 4.58 -7.77 24.32
N ASN A 117 5.77 -8.27 24.66
CA ASN A 117 6.07 -9.71 24.66
C ASN A 117 5.52 -10.46 25.87
N LYS A 118 4.78 -9.81 26.78
CA LYS A 118 4.33 -10.45 28.04
C LYS A 118 3.25 -11.46 27.82
N GLU A 119 2.21 -11.14 27.01
CA GLU A 119 1.13 -12.01 26.63
C GLU A 119 0.70 -11.68 25.19
N PRO A 120 0.59 -12.64 24.30
CA PRO A 120 0.81 -14.10 24.42
C PRO A 120 2.28 -14.54 24.29
N GLY A 121 3.26 -13.63 24.42
CA GLY A 121 4.68 -13.97 24.43
C GLY A 121 5.42 -13.76 23.09
N PHE A 122 4.77 -13.20 22.06
CA PHE A 122 5.34 -13.08 20.71
C PHE A 122 5.50 -11.64 20.22
N GLY A 123 5.36 -10.63 21.07
CA GLY A 123 5.41 -9.23 20.68
C GLY A 123 4.05 -8.66 20.30
N PRO A 124 4.02 -7.59 19.49
CA PRO A 124 2.78 -6.96 19.07
C PRO A 124 1.85 -7.93 18.33
N PHE A 125 0.55 -7.86 18.64
CA PHE A 125 -0.46 -8.75 18.04
C PHE A 125 -1.82 -8.05 17.90
N ILE A 126 -2.66 -8.61 17.01
CA ILE A 126 -4.10 -8.35 16.94
C ILE A 126 -4.83 -9.69 17.06
N LEU A 127 -5.77 -9.78 18.00
CA LEU A 127 -6.73 -10.86 18.13
C LEU A 127 -8.09 -10.36 17.64
N MET A 128 -8.65 -11.03 16.64
CA MET A 128 -9.88 -10.63 15.97
C MET A 128 -10.73 -11.85 15.62
N GLU A 129 -11.98 -11.62 15.24
CA GLU A 129 -12.80 -12.63 14.62
C GLU A 129 -12.21 -13.09 13.28
N PHE A 130 -12.32 -14.39 13.01
CA PHE A 130 -12.04 -14.93 11.69
C PHE A 130 -13.33 -14.92 10.88
N ILE A 131 -13.34 -14.19 9.75
CA ILE A 131 -14.49 -14.17 8.84
C ILE A 131 -14.48 -15.46 8.02
N PRO A 132 -15.51 -16.33 8.15
CA PRO A 132 -15.65 -17.49 7.29
C PRO A 132 -15.81 -17.06 5.83
N HIS A 133 -15.04 -17.65 4.94
CA HIS A 133 -15.04 -17.37 3.50
C HIS A 133 -14.62 -18.60 2.72
N THR A 134 -14.97 -18.65 1.44
CA THR A 134 -14.57 -19.72 0.53
C THR A 134 -13.27 -19.41 -0.17
N ARG A 135 -13.11 -18.17 -0.63
CA ARG A 135 -11.94 -17.66 -1.38
C ARG A 135 -11.85 -16.14 -1.24
N ASP A 136 -10.83 -15.55 -1.80
CA ASP A 136 -10.78 -14.10 -1.97
C ASP A 136 -11.22 -13.68 -3.40
N MET A 137 -11.48 -12.38 -3.59
CA MET A 137 -11.96 -11.85 -4.86
C MET A 137 -10.92 -11.98 -5.98
N SER A 138 -9.62 -12.08 -5.67
CA SER A 138 -8.62 -12.33 -6.71
C SER A 138 -8.72 -13.74 -7.29
N ASP A 139 -9.13 -14.73 -6.49
CA ASP A 139 -9.40 -16.08 -7.00
C ASP A 139 -10.60 -16.11 -7.98
N VAL A 140 -11.60 -15.23 -7.77
CA VAL A 140 -12.76 -15.09 -8.67
C VAL A 140 -12.36 -14.49 -10.02
N LEU A 141 -11.43 -13.53 -9.99
CA LEU A 141 -11.02 -12.74 -11.15
C LEU A 141 -9.84 -13.36 -11.91
N ASN A 142 -9.10 -14.28 -11.28
CA ASN A 142 -7.85 -14.82 -11.83
C ASN A 142 -8.07 -15.74 -13.04
N THR A 143 -7.07 -15.79 -13.90
CA THR A 143 -7.02 -16.74 -15.02
C THR A 143 -7.05 -18.18 -14.52
N PRO A 144 -7.97 -19.05 -14.99
CA PRO A 144 -8.04 -20.45 -14.56
C PRO A 144 -6.75 -21.20 -14.81
N GLY A 145 -6.32 -21.99 -13.81
CA GLY A 145 -5.08 -22.80 -13.87
C GLY A 145 -3.83 -22.09 -13.35
N PHE A 146 -3.92 -20.83 -12.96
CA PHE A 146 -2.86 -20.16 -12.20
C PHE A 146 -3.00 -20.53 -10.72
N GLU A 147 -1.95 -21.07 -10.14
CA GLU A 147 -1.91 -21.38 -8.71
C GLU A 147 -1.73 -20.09 -7.87
N LYS A 148 -2.09 -20.14 -6.58
CA LYS A 148 -1.91 -19.00 -5.65
C LYS A 148 -0.45 -18.52 -5.52
N ALA A 149 0.52 -19.38 -5.84
CA ALA A 149 1.93 -19.04 -5.86
C ALA A 149 2.33 -18.18 -7.08
N ASP A 150 1.53 -18.26 -8.14
CA ASP A 150 1.70 -17.44 -9.32
C ASP A 150 1.03 -16.07 -9.10
N ARG A 151 1.54 -15.05 -9.76
CA ARG A 151 0.92 -13.73 -9.70
C ARG A 151 -0.44 -13.78 -10.37
N PRO A 152 -1.51 -13.29 -9.71
CA PRO A 152 -2.83 -13.30 -10.30
C PRO A 152 -2.88 -12.33 -11.49
N ILE A 153 -3.42 -12.81 -12.61
CA ILE A 153 -3.67 -12.01 -13.82
C ILE A 153 -5.14 -12.15 -14.17
N LEU A 154 -5.81 -11.04 -14.44
CA LEU A 154 -7.23 -11.04 -14.78
C LEU A 154 -7.49 -12.01 -15.94
N ASP A 155 -8.49 -12.88 -15.78
CA ASP A 155 -8.90 -13.79 -16.85
C ASP A 155 -9.40 -12.97 -18.07
N PRO A 156 -8.73 -13.05 -19.21
CA PRO A 156 -9.14 -12.32 -20.41
C PRO A 156 -10.51 -12.76 -20.96
N ARG A 157 -10.98 -13.96 -20.54
CA ARG A 157 -12.28 -14.54 -20.94
C ARG A 157 -13.33 -14.46 -19.84
N ILE A 158 -13.07 -13.71 -18.76
CA ILE A 158 -14.03 -13.56 -17.66
C ILE A 158 -15.38 -13.03 -18.20
N SER A 159 -16.48 -13.57 -17.69
CA SER A 159 -17.79 -13.08 -18.10
C SER A 159 -17.98 -11.62 -17.64
N GLU A 160 -18.63 -10.82 -18.48
CA GLU A 160 -18.93 -9.43 -18.13
C GLU A 160 -19.75 -9.32 -16.85
N THR A 161 -20.67 -10.26 -16.62
CA THR A 161 -21.48 -10.32 -15.39
C THR A 161 -20.61 -10.55 -14.17
N THR A 162 -19.73 -11.54 -14.18
CA THR A 162 -18.82 -11.82 -13.04
C THR A 162 -17.92 -10.63 -12.77
N LEU A 163 -17.33 -10.03 -13.81
CA LEU A 163 -16.47 -8.86 -13.70
C LEU A 163 -17.21 -7.66 -13.11
N LYS A 164 -18.40 -7.34 -13.60
CA LYS A 164 -19.23 -6.23 -13.10
C LYS A 164 -19.66 -6.45 -11.65
N CYS A 165 -20.02 -7.68 -11.25
CA CYS A 165 -20.36 -8.01 -9.87
C CYS A 165 -19.16 -7.76 -8.94
N ALA A 166 -17.98 -8.30 -9.28
CA ALA A 166 -16.77 -8.11 -8.50
C ALA A 166 -16.37 -6.63 -8.40
N TYR A 167 -16.41 -5.90 -9.51
CA TYR A 167 -16.13 -4.47 -9.55
C TYR A 167 -17.16 -3.65 -8.75
N SER A 168 -18.43 -4.07 -8.70
CA SER A 168 -19.47 -3.42 -7.90
C SER A 168 -19.16 -3.51 -6.40
N ASP A 169 -18.81 -4.69 -5.91
CA ASP A 169 -18.45 -4.89 -4.51
C ASP A 169 -17.23 -4.02 -4.13
N MET A 170 -16.20 -4.00 -4.99
CA MET A 170 -15.01 -3.16 -4.78
C MET A 170 -15.33 -1.67 -4.85
N ALA A 171 -16.18 -1.24 -5.77
CA ALA A 171 -16.62 0.14 -5.92
C ALA A 171 -17.37 0.65 -4.69
N HIS A 172 -18.24 -0.17 -4.09
CA HIS A 172 -18.95 0.18 -2.85
C HIS A 172 -18.00 0.41 -1.68
N VAL A 173 -16.91 -0.38 -1.57
CA VAL A 173 -15.88 -0.14 -0.55
C VAL A 173 -15.19 1.20 -0.81
N LEU A 174 -14.72 1.46 -2.04
CA LEU A 174 -14.04 2.73 -2.37
C LEU A 174 -14.94 3.96 -2.17
N LEU A 175 -16.22 3.87 -2.51
CA LEU A 175 -17.18 4.95 -2.27
C LEU A 175 -17.32 5.27 -0.79
N GLN A 176 -17.39 4.26 0.07
CA GLN A 176 -17.47 4.48 1.52
C GLN A 176 -16.19 5.12 2.08
N LEU A 177 -15.01 4.68 1.63
CA LEU A 177 -13.72 5.30 2.01
C LEU A 177 -13.63 6.75 1.55
N SER A 178 -14.10 7.08 0.34
CA SER A 178 -14.05 8.42 -0.24
C SER A 178 -14.92 9.45 0.49
N ARG A 179 -15.92 9.00 1.26
CA ARG A 179 -16.76 9.88 2.08
C ARG A 179 -16.04 10.44 3.31
N ALA A 180 -15.01 9.74 3.79
CA ALA A 180 -14.20 10.21 4.89
C ALA A 180 -13.50 11.53 4.54
N SER A 181 -13.42 12.45 5.51
CA SER A 181 -12.89 13.79 5.30
C SER A 181 -12.06 14.22 6.50
N PHE A 182 -10.82 14.62 6.25
CA PHE A 182 -9.87 15.00 7.29
C PHE A 182 -9.20 16.34 6.95
N SER A 183 -8.73 17.04 7.98
CA SER A 183 -8.03 18.33 7.86
C SER A 183 -6.53 18.22 7.71
N LYS A 184 -5.97 17.01 7.86
CA LYS A 184 -4.52 16.72 7.76
C LYS A 184 -4.30 15.37 7.09
N ILE A 185 -3.08 15.18 6.56
CA ILE A 185 -2.58 13.91 6.07
C ILE A 185 -1.82 13.21 7.21
N GLY A 186 -2.12 11.94 7.43
CA GLY A 186 -1.50 11.13 8.47
C GLY A 186 -2.40 10.01 8.98
N SER A 187 -1.99 9.38 10.06
CA SER A 187 -2.75 8.29 10.68
C SER A 187 -3.80 8.83 11.62
N ILE A 188 -4.98 8.19 11.58
CA ILE A 188 -6.14 8.58 12.39
C ILE A 188 -6.12 7.88 13.75
N GLU A 189 -6.73 8.53 14.74
CA GLU A 189 -6.91 8.01 16.08
C GLU A 189 -8.27 8.45 16.62
N LYS A 190 -8.88 7.59 17.46
CA LYS A 190 -10.09 7.93 18.20
C LYS A 190 -9.71 8.71 19.45
N LEU A 191 -10.19 9.96 19.57
CA LEU A 191 -9.92 10.82 20.71
C LEU A 191 -10.79 10.43 21.92
N ARG A 192 -10.46 10.97 23.09
CA ARG A 192 -11.18 10.68 24.35
C ARG A 192 -12.65 11.10 24.32
N ASP A 193 -13.00 12.08 23.52
CA ASP A 193 -14.39 12.56 23.31
C ASP A 193 -15.17 11.71 22.28
N GLY A 194 -14.55 10.66 21.74
CA GLY A 194 -15.12 9.76 20.74
C GLY A 194 -14.99 10.25 19.31
N SER A 195 -14.48 11.45 19.06
CA SER A 195 -14.23 11.96 17.71
C SER A 195 -12.99 11.32 17.09
N TRP A 196 -12.89 11.38 15.74
CA TRP A 196 -11.74 10.91 14.99
C TRP A 196 -10.88 12.05 14.49
N SER A 197 -9.58 11.96 14.65
CA SER A 197 -8.63 12.98 14.22
C SER A 197 -7.34 12.37 13.68
N VAL A 198 -6.64 13.13 12.83
CA VAL A 198 -5.29 12.79 12.37
C VAL A 198 -4.28 13.34 13.36
N THR A 199 -3.59 12.45 14.05
CA THR A 199 -2.67 12.79 15.16
C THR A 199 -1.23 12.41 14.91
N HIS A 200 -0.98 11.40 14.04
CA HIS A 200 0.35 10.85 13.79
C HIS A 200 0.75 10.97 12.31
N ARG A 201 2.04 10.83 12.05
CA ARG A 201 2.60 10.80 10.69
C ARG A 201 1.90 9.75 9.81
N PRO A 202 1.87 9.91 8.47
CA PRO A 202 1.50 8.80 7.61
C PRO A 202 2.58 7.69 7.67
N LEU A 203 2.15 6.43 7.71
CA LEU A 203 3.01 5.27 7.49
C LEU A 203 2.42 4.47 6.34
N THR A 204 3.12 4.44 5.21
CA THR A 204 2.69 3.76 4.00
C THR A 204 3.43 2.44 3.81
N MET A 205 2.88 1.57 2.96
CA MET A 205 3.58 0.35 2.57
C MET A 205 4.95 0.67 1.97
N ASN A 206 5.04 1.66 1.07
CA ASN A 206 6.30 2.09 0.46
C ASN A 206 7.34 2.54 1.50
N MET A 207 6.94 3.36 2.48
CA MET A 207 7.83 3.79 3.56
C MET A 207 8.40 2.61 4.36
N ASN A 208 7.56 1.63 4.70
CA ASN A 208 8.01 0.42 5.38
C ASN A 208 8.98 -0.40 4.49
N LEU A 209 8.66 -0.57 3.21
CA LEU A 209 9.51 -1.32 2.29
C LEU A 209 10.85 -0.62 2.05
N LEU A 210 10.89 0.71 1.97
CA LEU A 210 12.13 1.49 1.85
C LEU A 210 13.08 1.22 3.02
N VAL A 211 12.56 1.17 4.25
CA VAL A 211 13.38 0.80 5.41
C VAL A 211 13.75 -0.68 5.40
N ALA A 212 12.83 -1.56 5.01
CA ALA A 212 13.05 -3.01 5.02
C ALA A 212 14.02 -3.45 3.91
N TYR A 213 13.71 -3.12 2.67
CA TYR A 213 14.41 -3.61 1.48
C TYR A 213 15.35 -2.59 0.83
N GLY A 214 15.14 -1.30 1.06
CA GLY A 214 16.03 -0.23 0.62
C GLY A 214 17.09 0.11 1.66
N ASN A 215 16.99 -0.48 2.85
CA ASN A 215 17.85 -0.19 4.00
C ASN A 215 17.96 1.30 4.34
N LEU A 216 16.86 2.06 4.20
CA LEU A 216 16.83 3.44 4.64
C LEU A 216 16.77 3.50 6.18
N PRO A 217 17.44 4.48 6.81
CA PRO A 217 17.25 4.71 8.24
C PRO A 217 15.82 5.18 8.51
N PRO A 218 15.16 4.73 9.59
CA PRO A 218 13.82 5.19 9.97
C PRO A 218 13.70 6.72 10.08
N SER A 219 14.78 7.40 10.43
CA SER A 219 14.88 8.86 10.52
C SER A 219 14.77 9.59 9.18
N ALA A 220 14.95 8.89 8.05
CA ALA A 220 14.74 9.45 6.71
C ALA A 220 13.24 9.61 6.36
N LEU A 221 12.35 8.98 7.12
CA LEU A 221 10.92 9.08 6.93
C LEU A 221 10.34 10.32 7.63
N PRO A 222 9.24 10.90 7.13
CA PRO A 222 8.58 12.00 7.81
C PRO A 222 8.10 11.56 9.20
N SER A 223 8.23 12.45 10.20
CA SER A 223 7.83 12.22 11.60
C SER A 223 6.58 12.99 12.02
N TYR A 224 5.95 13.74 11.12
CA TYR A 224 4.85 14.67 11.39
C TYR A 224 3.67 14.49 10.42
N THR A 225 2.55 15.15 10.74
CA THR A 225 1.35 15.21 9.89
C THR A 225 1.45 16.38 8.93
N PHE A 226 0.82 16.29 7.75
CA PHE A 226 0.85 17.36 6.75
C PHE A 226 -0.49 18.09 6.69
N LYS A 227 -0.45 19.38 6.34
CA LYS A 227 -1.62 20.22 6.14
C LYS A 227 -1.87 20.53 4.67
N SER A 228 -0.94 20.17 3.78
CA SER A 228 -0.96 20.44 2.35
C SER A 228 -0.65 19.18 1.56
N ALA A 229 -1.42 18.92 0.49
CA ALA A 229 -1.12 17.86 -0.46
C ALA A 229 0.22 18.13 -1.18
N SER A 230 0.48 19.39 -1.56
CA SER A 230 1.74 19.76 -2.22
C SER A 230 2.97 19.44 -1.36
N GLU A 231 2.94 19.80 -0.06
CA GLU A 231 4.01 19.48 0.90
C GLU A 231 4.23 17.96 0.99
N TYR A 232 3.15 17.18 1.00
CA TYR A 232 3.26 15.73 1.06
C TYR A 232 3.81 15.12 -0.24
N PHE A 233 3.35 15.59 -1.40
CA PHE A 233 3.90 15.15 -2.69
C PHE A 233 5.38 15.50 -2.83
N GLU A 234 5.80 16.69 -2.39
CA GLU A 234 7.20 17.08 -2.37
C GLU A 234 8.04 16.18 -1.45
N THR A 235 7.47 15.84 -0.27
CA THR A 235 8.10 14.87 0.65
C THR A 235 8.27 13.50 -0.01
N LEU A 236 7.25 12.99 -0.72
CA LEU A 236 7.35 11.71 -1.42
C LEU A 236 8.36 11.76 -2.59
N ALA A 237 8.43 12.87 -3.32
CA ALA A 237 9.42 13.07 -4.36
C ALA A 237 10.86 13.09 -3.79
N ASN A 238 11.06 13.77 -2.67
CA ASN A 238 12.33 13.76 -1.94
C ASN A 238 12.67 12.37 -1.38
N LEU A 239 11.67 11.60 -0.96
CA LEU A 239 11.88 10.22 -0.50
C LEU A 239 12.38 9.30 -1.63
N ASN A 240 11.93 9.52 -2.88
CA ASN A 240 12.47 8.81 -4.04
C ASN A 240 13.94 9.17 -4.30
N ILE A 241 14.35 10.43 -4.12
CA ILE A 241 15.76 10.85 -4.19
C ILE A 241 16.57 10.20 -3.05
N THR A 242 16.04 10.25 -1.84
CA THR A 242 16.66 9.65 -0.65
C THR A 242 16.86 8.13 -0.83
N HIS A 243 15.89 7.44 -1.42
CA HIS A 243 15.99 6.03 -1.77
C HIS A 243 17.20 5.76 -2.67
N LEU A 244 17.31 6.47 -3.81
CA LEU A 244 18.45 6.33 -4.71
C LEU A 244 19.79 6.65 -4.02
N SER A 245 19.77 7.65 -3.14
CA SER A 245 21.00 8.11 -2.45
C SER A 245 21.49 7.12 -1.38
N ILE A 246 20.59 6.49 -0.63
CA ILE A 246 20.93 5.70 0.56
C ILE A 246 21.06 4.20 0.25
N GLN A 247 20.15 3.62 -0.55
CA GLN A 247 20.26 2.21 -0.90
C GLN A 247 21.57 1.94 -1.65
N ARG A 248 22.45 1.11 -1.10
CA ARG A 248 23.79 0.88 -1.64
C ARG A 248 23.82 -0.23 -2.69
N ASN A 249 23.14 -1.33 -2.44
CA ASN A 249 23.20 -2.52 -3.26
C ASN A 249 21.95 -2.63 -4.15
N GLY A 250 22.15 -3.04 -5.41
CA GLY A 250 21.05 -3.24 -6.36
C GLY A 250 20.33 -1.97 -6.85
N THR A 251 20.77 -0.77 -6.42
CA THR A 251 20.11 0.49 -6.78
C THR A 251 20.41 0.91 -8.21
N ILE A 252 21.62 0.63 -8.69
CA ILE A 252 22.10 1.02 -10.02
C ILE A 252 22.75 -0.16 -10.73
N GLU A 253 22.67 -0.20 -12.06
CA GLU A 253 23.35 -1.17 -12.90
C GLU A 253 24.75 -0.69 -13.28
N ASP A 254 24.85 0.54 -13.76
CA ASP A 254 26.09 1.19 -14.20
C ASP A 254 26.00 2.71 -14.05
N ALA A 255 26.97 3.44 -14.59
CA ALA A 255 27.02 4.89 -14.53
C ALA A 255 25.90 5.55 -15.35
N GLU A 256 25.52 4.96 -16.48
CA GLU A 256 24.45 5.50 -17.32
C GLU A 256 23.09 5.34 -16.65
N ASP A 257 22.77 4.15 -16.15
CA ASP A 257 21.57 3.88 -15.35
C ASP A 257 21.48 4.82 -14.14
N CYS A 258 22.61 5.06 -13.45
CA CYS A 258 22.66 5.98 -12.33
C CYS A 258 22.29 7.42 -12.73
N ARG A 259 22.80 7.92 -13.89
CA ARG A 259 22.45 9.26 -14.41
C ARG A 259 20.96 9.35 -14.76
N TRP A 260 20.41 8.34 -15.45
CA TRP A 260 18.99 8.31 -15.77
C TRP A 260 18.11 8.33 -14.50
N LYS A 261 18.44 7.53 -13.51
CA LYS A 261 17.72 7.49 -12.22
C LYS A 261 17.85 8.81 -11.46
N TYR A 262 19.02 9.42 -11.46
CA TYR A 262 19.26 10.73 -10.85
C TYR A 262 18.41 11.80 -11.52
N VAL A 263 18.54 11.97 -12.82
CA VAL A 263 17.81 13.00 -13.58
C VAL A 263 16.31 12.81 -13.46
N GLY A 264 15.80 11.58 -13.55
CA GLY A 264 14.36 11.29 -13.42
C GLY A 264 13.78 11.73 -12.08
N ARG A 265 14.48 11.44 -10.96
CA ARG A 265 14.01 11.77 -9.62
C ARG A 265 14.05 13.27 -9.33
N TYR A 266 15.13 13.94 -9.73
CA TYR A 266 15.24 15.39 -9.55
C TYR A 266 14.27 16.16 -10.46
N ALA A 267 14.10 15.74 -11.72
CA ALA A 267 13.12 16.31 -12.62
C ALA A 267 11.68 16.15 -12.09
N PHE A 268 11.34 14.98 -11.55
CA PHE A 268 10.03 14.73 -10.93
C PHE A 268 9.80 15.64 -9.72
N ARG A 269 10.78 15.77 -8.82
CA ARG A 269 10.66 16.68 -7.66
C ARG A 269 10.44 18.12 -8.14
N ASN A 270 11.18 18.58 -9.15
CA ASN A 270 11.06 19.94 -9.66
C ASN A 270 9.72 20.19 -10.36
N LEU A 271 9.14 19.18 -11.07
CA LEU A 271 7.78 19.23 -11.58
C LEU A 271 6.74 19.42 -10.47
N ILE A 272 6.92 18.73 -9.34
CA ILE A 272 6.02 18.84 -8.18
C ILE A 272 6.16 20.24 -7.55
N SER A 273 7.40 20.70 -7.29
CA SER A 273 7.67 21.99 -6.64
C SER A 273 7.22 23.20 -7.49
N GLU A 274 7.29 23.09 -8.83
CA GLU A 274 6.78 24.10 -9.75
C GLU A 274 5.24 24.11 -9.88
N GLN A 275 4.55 23.31 -9.06
CA GLN A 275 3.10 23.16 -9.09
C GLN A 275 2.51 22.79 -10.48
N ARG A 276 3.28 22.12 -11.31
CA ARG A 276 2.82 21.55 -12.57
C ARG A 276 1.93 20.31 -12.37
N PHE A 277 1.90 19.82 -11.15
CA PHE A 277 0.96 18.77 -10.73
C PHE A 277 -0.37 19.42 -10.38
N PRO A 278 -1.50 18.78 -10.70
CA PRO A 278 -2.79 19.41 -10.62
C PRO A 278 -3.09 19.81 -9.19
N THR A 279 -3.21 21.04 -9.05
CA THR A 279 -4.10 21.57 -8.04
C THR A 279 -5.49 21.17 -8.45
N SER A 280 -6.23 20.53 -7.53
CA SER A 280 -7.66 20.34 -7.70
C SER A 280 -8.26 21.62 -8.32
N PRO A 281 -9.06 21.54 -9.40
CA PRO A 281 -9.69 22.69 -10.01
C PRO A 281 -10.67 23.42 -9.06
N PHE A 282 -10.80 22.95 -7.81
CA PHE A 282 -11.64 23.55 -6.79
C PHE A 282 -10.91 24.64 -6.03
N SER A 283 -11.49 25.82 -6.04
CA SER A 283 -11.04 27.02 -5.32
C SER A 283 -11.27 26.93 -3.80
N GLY A 284 -10.83 25.84 -3.15
CA GLY A 284 -10.97 25.65 -1.71
C GLY A 284 -10.07 24.55 -1.18
N PRO A 285 -9.85 24.47 0.13
CA PRO A 285 -9.08 23.38 0.72
C PRO A 285 -9.83 22.06 0.47
N THR A 286 -9.27 21.23 -0.41
CA THR A 286 -9.81 19.88 -0.63
C THR A 286 -9.55 19.06 0.62
N PRO A 287 -10.56 18.47 1.24
CA PRO A 287 -10.38 17.63 2.41
C PRO A 287 -9.59 16.38 2.03
N PHE A 288 -8.73 15.95 2.95
CA PHE A 288 -7.99 14.69 2.76
C PHE A 288 -8.93 13.50 2.93
N LYS A 289 -8.65 12.42 2.20
CA LYS A 289 -9.53 11.24 2.10
C LYS A 289 -8.89 10.03 2.77
N LEU A 290 -9.70 9.10 3.25
CA LEU A 290 -9.18 7.82 3.71
C LEU A 290 -8.73 6.99 2.49
N PHE A 291 -7.49 6.55 2.52
CA PHE A 291 -6.86 5.80 1.44
C PHE A 291 -6.11 4.59 1.99
N CYS A 292 -6.40 3.42 1.45
CA CYS A 292 -5.69 2.18 1.75
C CYS A 292 -4.72 1.86 0.62
N ASP A 293 -3.42 1.90 0.92
CA ASP A 293 -2.34 1.74 -0.09
C ASP A 293 -2.23 0.30 -0.63
N ASP A 294 -2.76 -0.70 0.12
CA ASP A 294 -2.79 -2.13 -0.28
C ASP A 294 -4.22 -2.68 -0.49
N PHE A 295 -5.21 -1.81 -0.71
CA PHE A 295 -6.55 -2.28 -1.05
C PHE A 295 -6.57 -2.86 -2.46
N ARG A 296 -6.96 -4.15 -2.55
CA ARG A 296 -6.98 -4.92 -3.81
C ARG A 296 -7.84 -6.18 -3.65
N PRO A 297 -8.22 -6.87 -4.75
CA PRO A 297 -9.10 -8.04 -4.71
C PRO A 297 -8.69 -9.14 -3.73
N SER A 298 -7.40 -9.40 -3.53
CA SER A 298 -6.93 -10.40 -2.55
C SER A 298 -7.19 -10.04 -1.08
N LYS A 299 -7.72 -8.84 -0.80
CA LYS A 299 -8.12 -8.39 0.54
C LYS A 299 -9.64 -8.44 0.74
N VAL A 300 -10.39 -8.82 -0.27
CA VAL A 300 -11.84 -8.95 -0.26
C VAL A 300 -12.23 -10.41 -0.21
N LEU A 301 -12.82 -10.84 0.89
CA LEU A 301 -13.24 -12.21 1.13
C LEU A 301 -14.66 -12.43 0.60
N VAL A 302 -14.90 -13.58 -0.03
CA VAL A 302 -16.18 -13.94 -0.62
C VAL A 302 -16.67 -15.31 -0.16
N ASP A 303 -18.00 -15.50 -0.17
CA ASP A 303 -18.64 -16.78 0.11
C ASP A 303 -18.67 -17.72 -1.11
N GLU A 304 -19.41 -18.83 -1.02
CA GLU A 304 -19.59 -19.79 -2.10
C GLU A 304 -20.36 -19.25 -3.31
N TYR A 305 -21.04 -18.10 -3.18
CA TYR A 305 -21.79 -17.41 -4.23
C TYR A 305 -21.05 -16.17 -4.78
N ASP A 306 -19.75 -16.04 -4.44
CA ASP A 306 -18.92 -14.87 -4.79
C ASP A 306 -19.42 -13.52 -4.22
N LYS A 307 -20.17 -13.57 -3.09
CA LYS A 307 -20.62 -12.37 -2.41
C LYS A 307 -19.58 -11.93 -1.39
N LEU A 308 -19.31 -10.63 -1.33
CA LEU A 308 -18.43 -10.03 -0.35
C LEU A 308 -18.93 -10.30 1.07
N VAL A 309 -18.09 -10.95 1.90
CA VAL A 309 -18.35 -11.24 3.31
C VAL A 309 -17.38 -10.53 4.26
N GLY A 310 -16.25 -10.04 3.75
CA GLY A 310 -15.27 -9.34 4.58
C GLY A 310 -14.20 -8.62 3.78
N VAL A 311 -13.64 -7.57 4.38
CA VAL A 311 -12.47 -6.88 3.87
C VAL A 311 -11.42 -6.83 4.97
N ILE A 312 -10.20 -7.25 4.64
CA ILE A 312 -9.10 -7.46 5.59
C ILE A 312 -7.85 -6.64 5.22
N ASP A 313 -6.86 -6.65 6.09
CA ASP A 313 -5.54 -6.02 5.88
C ASP A 313 -5.59 -4.49 5.69
N TRP A 314 -6.07 -3.79 6.71
CA TRP A 314 -6.18 -2.34 6.73
C TRP A 314 -4.90 -1.61 7.21
N GLU A 315 -3.79 -2.33 7.30
CA GLU A 315 -2.53 -1.91 7.95
C GLU A 315 -1.84 -0.68 7.32
N TRP A 316 -2.09 -0.41 6.04
CA TRP A 316 -1.50 0.72 5.29
C TRP A 316 -2.55 1.76 4.91
N THR A 317 -3.50 2.00 5.82
CA THR A 317 -4.58 2.96 5.61
C THR A 317 -4.33 4.24 6.42
N TYR A 318 -4.53 5.39 5.79
CA TYR A 318 -4.31 6.69 6.40
C TYR A 318 -5.15 7.77 5.70
N ALA A 319 -5.28 8.95 6.32
CA ALA A 319 -5.80 10.13 5.66
C ALA A 319 -4.74 10.65 4.68
N ALA A 320 -5.03 10.66 3.40
CA ALA A 320 -4.12 10.93 2.30
C ALA A 320 -4.61 12.11 1.43
N PRO A 321 -3.78 12.67 0.54
CA PRO A 321 -4.25 13.60 -0.49
C PRO A 321 -5.45 13.01 -1.23
N ALA A 322 -6.45 13.85 -1.54
CA ALA A 322 -7.63 13.42 -2.27
C ALA A 322 -7.29 12.84 -3.65
N GLU A 323 -6.20 13.30 -4.26
CA GLU A 323 -5.65 12.82 -5.52
C GLU A 323 -5.35 11.32 -5.51
N PHE A 324 -5.03 10.74 -4.35
CA PHE A 324 -4.83 9.30 -4.23
C PHE A 324 -6.15 8.53 -4.30
N ALA A 325 -7.20 9.03 -3.64
CA ALA A 325 -8.54 8.46 -3.73
C ALA A 325 -9.18 8.69 -5.11
N TYR A 326 -8.80 9.77 -5.79
CA TYR A 326 -9.23 10.10 -7.15
C TYR A 326 -8.46 9.34 -8.23
N SER A 327 -7.36 8.70 -7.90
CA SER A 327 -6.67 7.80 -8.82
C SER A 327 -7.47 6.52 -9.01
N PRO A 328 -7.77 6.10 -10.24
CA PRO A 328 -8.42 4.82 -10.47
C PRO A 328 -7.55 3.66 -9.96
N PRO A 329 -8.16 2.55 -9.53
CA PRO A 329 -7.42 1.47 -8.89
C PRO A 329 -6.54 0.69 -9.89
N TRP A 330 -5.25 0.54 -9.60
CA TRP A 330 -4.31 -0.18 -10.45
C TRP A 330 -4.65 -1.68 -10.61
N TRP A 331 -5.31 -2.27 -9.63
CA TRP A 331 -5.59 -3.72 -9.54
C TRP A 331 -6.70 -4.22 -10.50
N LEU A 332 -7.21 -3.41 -11.42
CA LEU A 332 -8.23 -3.87 -12.39
C LEU A 332 -7.72 -4.99 -13.31
N LEU A 333 -6.41 -5.12 -13.48
CA LEU A 333 -5.77 -6.26 -14.16
C LEU A 333 -5.18 -7.29 -13.19
N LEU A 334 -5.36 -7.12 -11.88
CA LEU A 334 -4.74 -7.85 -10.78
C LEU A 334 -3.23 -7.65 -10.66
N GLU A 335 -2.49 -7.54 -11.75
CA GLU A 335 -1.05 -7.32 -11.81
C GLU A 335 -0.73 -5.82 -11.93
N PRO A 336 0.23 -5.29 -11.13
CA PRO A 336 0.61 -3.88 -11.21
C PRO A 336 1.42 -3.56 -12.48
N PRO A 337 1.44 -2.30 -12.92
CA PRO A 337 2.05 -1.90 -14.19
C PRO A 337 3.55 -2.21 -14.31
N GLU A 338 4.30 -2.08 -13.20
CA GLU A 338 5.74 -2.36 -13.16
C GLU A 338 6.09 -3.85 -13.28
N GLU A 339 5.12 -4.71 -13.05
CA GLU A 339 5.30 -6.15 -13.09
C GLU A 339 4.66 -6.81 -14.30
N TRP A 340 4.01 -6.01 -15.17
CA TRP A 340 3.33 -6.51 -16.36
C TRP A 340 4.31 -7.14 -17.36
N PRO A 341 4.06 -8.37 -17.84
CA PRO A 341 5.02 -9.12 -18.67
C PRO A 341 5.45 -8.43 -19.96
N HIS A 342 4.56 -7.63 -20.55
CA HIS A 342 4.78 -6.93 -21.82
C HIS A 342 5.11 -5.44 -21.64
N GLY A 343 5.39 -5.02 -20.40
CA GLY A 343 5.76 -3.66 -20.05
C GLY A 343 4.58 -2.71 -19.86
N ILE A 344 4.89 -1.56 -19.25
CA ILE A 344 3.90 -0.61 -18.75
C ILE A 344 2.99 0.01 -19.83
N LEU A 345 3.49 0.15 -21.06
CA LEU A 345 2.69 0.68 -22.18
C LEU A 345 1.62 -0.32 -22.62
N ASP A 346 1.94 -1.60 -22.62
CA ASP A 346 0.97 -2.66 -22.92
C ASP A 346 -0.02 -2.80 -21.76
N TRP A 347 0.45 -2.71 -20.52
CA TRP A 347 -0.43 -2.66 -19.35
C TRP A 347 -1.47 -1.54 -19.48
N ALA A 348 -1.06 -0.32 -19.83
CA ALA A 348 -1.97 0.83 -19.96
C ALA A 348 -3.04 0.58 -21.03
N LYS A 349 -2.68 -0.05 -22.14
CA LYS A 349 -3.60 -0.42 -23.22
C LYS A 349 -4.63 -1.47 -22.76
N GLU A 350 -4.20 -2.50 -22.06
CA GLU A 350 -5.10 -3.55 -21.55
C GLU A 350 -5.95 -3.07 -20.36
N TYR A 351 -5.44 -2.10 -19.60
CA TYR A 351 -6.11 -1.49 -18.45
C TYR A 351 -7.30 -0.61 -18.84
N GLU A 352 -7.19 0.17 -19.90
CA GLU A 352 -8.20 1.17 -20.27
C GLU A 352 -9.61 0.59 -20.53
N PRO A 353 -9.80 -0.55 -21.20
CA PRO A 353 -11.10 -1.19 -21.31
C PRO A 353 -11.69 -1.60 -19.95
N ARG A 354 -10.85 -2.08 -19.02
CA ARG A 354 -11.26 -2.47 -17.66
C ARG A 354 -11.62 -1.27 -16.81
N LEU A 355 -10.89 -0.18 -16.96
CA LEU A 355 -11.22 1.10 -16.33
C LEU A 355 -12.62 1.58 -16.78
N ARG A 356 -12.94 1.52 -18.08
CA ARG A 356 -14.26 1.89 -18.58
C ARG A 356 -15.38 1.07 -17.94
N THR A 357 -15.21 -0.24 -17.85
CA THR A 357 -16.16 -1.14 -17.18
C THR A 357 -16.28 -0.80 -15.69
N PHE A 358 -15.16 -0.56 -15.00
CA PHE A 358 -15.17 -0.19 -13.60
C PHE A 358 -15.88 1.14 -13.35
N LEU A 359 -15.61 2.16 -14.16
CA LEU A 359 -16.25 3.48 -14.03
C LEU A 359 -17.74 3.44 -14.36
N GLU A 360 -18.20 2.56 -15.25
CA GLU A 360 -19.61 2.32 -15.49
C GLU A 360 -20.31 1.82 -14.24
N VAL A 361 -19.79 0.76 -13.64
CA VAL A 361 -20.31 0.17 -12.39
C VAL A 361 -20.25 1.15 -11.22
N LEU A 362 -19.17 1.91 -11.12
CA LEU A 362 -19.00 2.92 -10.08
C LEU A 362 -20.07 4.02 -10.20
N ARG A 363 -20.41 4.48 -11.43
CA ARG A 363 -21.48 5.46 -11.67
C ARG A 363 -22.85 4.93 -11.25
N GLU A 364 -23.15 3.66 -11.52
CA GLU A 364 -24.40 3.03 -11.11
C GLU A 364 -24.55 3.02 -9.57
N ALA A 365 -23.46 2.70 -8.86
CA ALA A 365 -23.44 2.75 -7.40
C ALA A 365 -23.58 4.19 -6.87
N GLU A 366 -22.92 5.16 -7.50
CA GLU A 366 -23.03 6.59 -7.16
C GLU A 366 -24.45 7.13 -7.36
N ASP A 367 -25.14 6.75 -8.44
CA ASP A 367 -26.50 7.21 -8.70
C ASP A 367 -27.45 6.84 -7.58
N SER A 368 -27.32 5.63 -7.02
CA SER A 368 -28.08 5.22 -5.84
C SER A 368 -27.74 6.08 -4.62
N MET A 369 -26.46 6.26 -4.33
CA MET A 369 -25.99 7.00 -3.14
C MET A 369 -26.32 8.53 -3.23
N ILE A 370 -26.27 9.10 -4.43
CA ILE A 370 -26.66 10.50 -4.66
C ILE A 370 -28.16 10.67 -4.43
N LYS A 371 -28.98 9.75 -4.95
CA LYS A 371 -30.44 9.75 -4.77
C LYS A 371 -30.81 9.69 -3.28
N ASP A 372 -30.05 8.93 -2.50
CA ASP A 372 -30.24 8.77 -1.06
C ASP A 372 -29.59 9.91 -0.23
N GLY A 373 -28.99 10.91 -0.89
CA GLY A 373 -28.34 12.06 -0.24
C GLY A 373 -27.03 11.71 0.49
N GLN A 374 -26.46 10.55 0.19
CA GLN A 374 -25.25 10.06 0.85
C GLN A 374 -23.96 10.52 0.16
N LEU A 375 -24.04 10.99 -1.07
CA LEU A 375 -22.91 11.44 -1.88
C LEU A 375 -23.24 12.75 -2.57
N THR A 376 -22.29 13.69 -2.57
CA THR A 376 -22.41 15.02 -3.20
C THR A 376 -21.52 15.20 -4.42
N GLU A 377 -20.53 14.37 -4.59
CA GLU A 377 -19.53 14.43 -5.66
C GLU A 377 -19.32 13.01 -6.26
N ARG A 378 -19.10 12.95 -7.57
CA ARG A 378 -18.85 11.67 -8.26
C ARG A 378 -17.36 11.33 -8.27
N LEU A 379 -16.99 10.26 -7.60
CA LEU A 379 -15.66 9.69 -7.63
C LEU A 379 -15.27 9.19 -9.03
N SER A 380 -16.24 8.64 -9.77
CA SER A 380 -16.04 8.16 -11.15
C SER A 380 -15.56 9.25 -12.10
N VAL A 381 -16.08 10.48 -11.96
CA VAL A 381 -15.64 11.64 -12.75
C VAL A 381 -14.18 11.98 -12.40
N ARG A 382 -13.84 12.00 -11.11
CA ARG A 382 -12.48 12.28 -10.66
C ARG A 382 -11.47 11.24 -11.12
N MET A 383 -11.85 9.96 -11.07
CA MET A 383 -11.00 8.87 -11.54
C MET A 383 -10.77 8.95 -13.05
N GLN A 384 -11.82 9.28 -13.83
CA GLN A 384 -11.67 9.49 -15.26
C GLN A 384 -10.74 10.68 -15.57
N GLU A 385 -10.95 11.84 -14.90
CA GLU A 385 -10.09 13.01 -15.05
C GLU A 385 -8.63 12.68 -14.71
N SER A 386 -8.39 11.97 -13.60
CA SER A 386 -7.05 11.56 -13.17
C SER A 386 -6.34 10.68 -14.21
N TRP A 387 -7.07 9.79 -14.86
CA TRP A 387 -6.53 8.97 -15.94
C TRP A 387 -6.23 9.79 -17.19
N ASP A 388 -7.20 10.59 -17.65
CA ASP A 388 -7.12 11.37 -18.89
C ASP A 388 -6.02 12.44 -18.84
N THR A 389 -5.81 13.05 -17.67
CA THR A 389 -4.76 14.05 -17.45
C THR A 389 -3.38 13.45 -17.20
N GLY A 390 -3.31 12.17 -16.86
CA GLY A 390 -2.09 11.49 -16.44
C GLY A 390 -1.73 11.68 -14.96
N ASP A 391 -2.63 12.26 -14.16
CA ASP A 391 -2.44 12.47 -12.72
C ASP A 391 -2.33 11.16 -11.95
N PHE A 392 -3.02 10.10 -12.42
CA PHE A 392 -2.84 8.74 -11.95
C PHE A 392 -1.36 8.35 -11.89
N TRP A 393 -0.61 8.63 -12.95
CA TRP A 393 0.80 8.24 -13.05
C TRP A 393 1.71 9.05 -12.13
N ILE A 394 1.38 10.33 -11.91
CA ILE A 394 2.10 11.17 -10.94
C ILE A 394 1.87 10.64 -9.52
N ALA A 395 0.60 10.38 -9.16
CA ALA A 395 0.25 9.80 -7.86
C ALA A 395 0.85 8.40 -7.67
N TYR A 396 0.93 7.60 -8.73
CA TYR A 396 1.53 6.27 -8.70
C TYR A 396 3.04 6.34 -8.48
N ALA A 397 3.77 7.13 -9.27
CA ALA A 397 5.22 7.33 -9.15
C ALA A 397 5.62 7.89 -7.78
N ALA A 398 4.83 8.81 -7.23
CA ALA A 398 5.09 9.36 -5.90
C ALA A 398 5.06 8.31 -4.79
N ARG A 399 4.18 7.28 -4.91
CA ARG A 399 3.94 6.26 -3.89
C ARG A 399 4.71 4.96 -4.08
N LYS A 400 5.33 4.73 -5.24
CA LYS A 400 5.92 3.44 -5.64
C LYS A 400 7.38 3.62 -6.06
N SER A 401 8.28 3.67 -5.09
CA SER A 401 9.70 4.00 -5.32
C SER A 401 10.42 3.02 -6.25
N TRP A 402 10.04 1.75 -6.29
CA TRP A 402 10.63 0.76 -7.20
C TRP A 402 9.99 0.72 -8.59
N ALA A 403 8.77 1.24 -8.75
CA ALA A 403 8.14 1.45 -10.05
C ALA A 403 8.55 2.78 -10.68
N PHE A 404 9.16 3.68 -9.88
CA PHE A 404 9.36 5.08 -10.22
C PHE A 404 10.04 5.29 -11.57
N ASP A 405 11.18 4.67 -11.80
CA ASP A 405 11.99 4.91 -13.02
C ASP A 405 11.26 4.48 -14.28
N GLN A 406 10.58 3.34 -14.24
CA GLN A 406 9.79 2.84 -15.35
C GLN A 406 8.60 3.77 -15.64
N VAL A 407 7.85 4.18 -14.61
CA VAL A 407 6.71 5.09 -14.74
C VAL A 407 7.17 6.46 -15.24
N PHE A 408 8.24 7.01 -14.67
CA PHE A 408 8.74 8.32 -15.05
C PHE A 408 9.17 8.35 -16.51
N TRP A 409 10.06 7.44 -16.92
CA TRP A 409 10.67 7.48 -18.26
C TRP A 409 9.75 7.02 -19.37
N GLN A 410 8.88 6.04 -19.11
CA GLN A 410 8.02 5.49 -20.15
C GLN A 410 6.67 6.19 -20.28
N ILE A 411 6.20 6.87 -19.23
CA ILE A 411 4.88 7.52 -19.20
C ILE A 411 5.01 9.02 -18.96
N ILE A 412 5.50 9.45 -17.78
CA ILE A 412 5.47 10.87 -17.37
C ILE A 412 6.32 11.73 -18.31
N ASN A 413 7.54 11.31 -18.61
CA ASN A 413 8.46 12.04 -19.49
C ASN A 413 7.95 12.11 -20.94
N ARG A 414 7.03 11.24 -21.33
CA ARG A 414 6.39 11.23 -22.66
C ARG A 414 5.06 11.99 -22.70
N ASN A 415 4.54 12.43 -21.60
CA ASN A 415 3.30 13.17 -21.54
C ASN A 415 3.53 14.64 -21.95
N PRO A 416 2.89 15.14 -23.03
CA PRO A 416 3.09 16.50 -23.55
C PRO A 416 2.67 17.60 -22.56
N ARG A 417 1.89 17.25 -21.52
CA ARG A 417 1.53 18.16 -20.45
C ARG A 417 2.75 18.57 -19.61
N PHE A 418 3.70 17.66 -19.40
CA PHE A 418 4.87 17.88 -18.53
C PHE A 418 6.12 18.18 -19.32
N PHE A 419 6.27 17.58 -20.50
CA PHE A 419 7.46 17.71 -21.34
C PHE A 419 7.08 18.03 -22.78
N LEU A 420 7.72 19.04 -23.37
CA LEU A 420 7.52 19.39 -24.79
C LEU A 420 8.02 18.28 -25.73
N LYS A 421 9.06 17.58 -25.32
CA LYS A 421 9.63 16.42 -26.01
C LYS A 421 10.05 15.37 -24.97
N PRO A 422 9.87 14.09 -25.26
CA PRO A 422 10.40 13.04 -24.40
C PRO A 422 11.92 12.96 -24.47
N GLY A 423 12.55 12.49 -23.38
CA GLY A 423 13.96 12.13 -23.36
C GLY A 423 14.75 12.77 -22.24
N TYR A 424 15.96 12.26 -22.08
CA TYR A 424 16.89 12.63 -21.02
C TYR A 424 17.22 14.12 -21.00
N GLU A 425 17.52 14.70 -22.18
CA GLU A 425 17.90 16.12 -22.32
C GLU A 425 16.80 17.08 -21.86
N GLU A 426 15.54 16.75 -22.12
CA GLU A 426 14.42 17.59 -21.68
C GLU A 426 14.23 17.50 -20.17
N ALA A 427 14.37 16.31 -19.60
CA ALA A 427 14.32 16.13 -18.16
C ALA A 427 15.49 16.83 -17.45
N LEU A 428 16.70 16.77 -18.03
CA LEU A 428 17.90 17.43 -17.51
C LEU A 428 17.74 18.97 -17.42
N LYS A 429 16.95 19.58 -18.30
CA LYS A 429 16.67 21.03 -18.25
C LYS A 429 15.91 21.46 -16.99
N LEU A 430 15.15 20.57 -16.38
CA LEU A 430 14.43 20.85 -15.15
C LEU A 430 15.34 20.90 -13.93
N LEU A 431 16.54 20.32 -14.00
CA LEU A 431 17.49 20.34 -12.90
C LEU A 431 18.13 21.75 -12.77
N SER A 432 18.33 22.19 -11.54
CA SER A 432 19.11 23.36 -11.21
C SER A 432 20.57 23.18 -11.66
N ARG A 433 21.33 24.26 -11.68
CA ARG A 433 22.76 24.20 -11.98
C ARG A 433 23.51 23.36 -10.95
N GLU A 434 23.23 23.56 -9.68
CA GLU A 434 23.82 22.81 -8.57
C GLU A 434 23.57 21.31 -8.71
N GLU A 435 22.32 20.91 -8.95
CA GLU A 435 21.94 19.50 -9.15
C GLU A 435 22.66 18.86 -10.35
N ARG A 436 22.91 19.63 -11.41
CA ARG A 436 23.68 19.13 -12.57
C ARG A 436 25.16 19.00 -12.27
N ASP A 437 25.73 19.98 -11.54
CA ASP A 437 27.13 19.99 -11.16
C ASP A 437 27.46 18.85 -10.18
N ASP A 438 26.53 18.48 -9.27
CA ASP A 438 26.68 17.40 -8.28
C ASP A 438 26.51 15.98 -8.85
N MET A 439 25.90 15.85 -10.03
CA MET A 439 25.50 14.54 -10.58
C MET A 439 26.69 13.58 -10.76
N GLU A 440 27.80 14.04 -11.32
CA GLU A 440 28.93 13.14 -11.60
C GLU A 440 29.63 12.65 -10.32
N ASP A 441 29.67 13.46 -9.28
CA ASP A 441 30.21 13.04 -7.98
C ASP A 441 29.25 12.06 -7.28
N PHE A 442 27.96 12.26 -7.43
CA PHE A 442 26.96 11.29 -7.01
C PHE A 442 27.15 9.94 -7.72
N VAL A 443 27.31 9.93 -9.05
CA VAL A 443 27.54 8.71 -9.85
C VAL A 443 28.79 7.96 -9.37
N LYS A 444 29.92 8.67 -9.21
CA LYS A 444 31.18 8.07 -8.70
C LYS A 444 30.97 7.41 -7.33
N ARG A 445 30.27 8.10 -6.42
CA ARG A 445 29.95 7.58 -5.10
C ARG A 445 29.10 6.30 -5.18
N LYS A 446 28.05 6.29 -6.00
CA LYS A 446 27.15 5.13 -6.15
C LYS A 446 27.85 3.93 -6.75
N LEU A 447 28.74 4.13 -7.72
CA LEU A 447 29.56 3.04 -8.29
C LEU A 447 30.48 2.43 -7.23
N LYS A 448 31.14 3.26 -6.42
CA LYS A 448 31.98 2.82 -5.32
C LYS A 448 31.17 2.02 -4.26
N GLU A 449 29.99 2.52 -3.87
CA GLU A 449 29.10 1.84 -2.94
C GLU A 449 28.66 0.48 -3.45
N LYS A 450 28.39 0.35 -4.74
CA LYS A 450 28.06 -0.93 -5.39
C LYS A 450 29.22 -1.91 -5.34
N GLU A 451 30.47 -1.44 -5.58
CA GLU A 451 31.68 -2.27 -5.51
C GLU A 451 31.98 -2.74 -4.07
N GLU A 452 31.79 -1.87 -3.08
CA GLU A 452 32.01 -2.20 -1.67
C GLU A 452 31.07 -3.27 -1.16
N CYS A 453 29.85 -3.36 -1.68
CA CYS A 453 28.83 -4.35 -1.35
C CYS A 453 28.61 -4.49 0.18
N ILE A 454 28.37 -3.37 0.87
CA ILE A 454 28.22 -3.31 2.33
C ILE A 454 26.76 -2.93 2.67
N LEU A 455 26.19 -3.61 3.65
CA LEU A 455 24.95 -3.20 4.29
C LEU A 455 25.29 -2.32 5.52
N VAL A 456 24.76 -1.11 5.55
CA VAL A 456 24.95 -0.21 6.69
C VAL A 456 23.99 -0.62 7.80
N ASP A 457 24.51 -0.79 9.02
CA ASP A 457 23.67 -0.93 10.20
C ASP A 457 23.36 0.46 10.77
N TRP A 458 22.08 0.81 10.70
CA TRP A 458 21.56 1.98 11.38
C TRP A 458 21.31 1.61 12.84
N GLU A 459 21.90 2.33 13.80
CA GLU A 459 21.52 2.18 15.19
C GLU A 459 20.01 2.36 15.29
N GLU A 460 19.33 1.38 15.86
CA GLU A 460 17.92 1.52 16.20
C GLU A 460 17.84 2.59 17.29
N THR A 461 17.63 3.83 16.91
CA THR A 461 17.17 4.86 17.83
C THR A 461 15.74 4.48 18.22
N VAL A 462 15.64 3.56 19.17
CA VAL A 462 14.40 3.26 19.87
C VAL A 462 14.24 4.35 20.92
N ASP A 463 13.66 5.46 20.50
CA ASP A 463 13.08 6.43 21.40
C ASP A 463 11.70 6.79 20.86
N PHE A 464 10.69 6.14 21.45
CA PHE A 464 9.29 6.58 21.39
C PHE A 464 8.65 6.53 22.76
#